data_029df51e12b869a0757a870a53ac894f
#
_entry.id   029df51e12b869a0757a870a53ac894f
#
_cell.length_a   1.000
_cell.length_b   1.000
_cell.length_c   1.000
_cell.angle_alpha   90.00
_cell.angle_beta   90.00
_cell.angle_gamma   90.00
#
_symmetry.space_group_name_H-M   'P 1'
#
loop_
_entity.id
_entity.type
_entity.pdbx_description
1 polymer ?
#
loop_
_entity_poly.entity_id
_entity_poly.type
_entity_poly.pdbx_seq_one_letter_code
_entity_poly.pdbx_strand_id
1 'polypeptide(L)'
;MRKKISVFVDQAGDFGKYDERCPYYMISMIFHDQAVPVKTELQKLDLKLNDMDLSGHVLHTGPLIRRESVYSDMSLQKRKEILTCFYSLFNKLNVSYHTFIVPKGKRDDAFKLIGALSREIYSFIENNSSLFDDNEIIVYYDNGQKQVGKILASVFNSLNCEFRHIKPENYRLFQIADFVTTLELINYKTENMENSRSEKLFFGSMRLFRKDYYKKIIKKKL
;
A
#
# COMPACT_ATOMS: atom_id res chain seq x y z
N MET A 1 -26.61 4.29 12.31
CA MET A 1 -26.28 4.68 10.91
C MET A 1 -25.06 3.86 10.48
N ARG A 2 -25.13 3.24 9.31
CA ARG A 2 -23.95 2.59 8.72
C ARG A 2 -22.88 3.64 8.44
N LYS A 3 -21.64 3.34 8.77
CA LYS A 3 -20.50 4.19 8.46
C LYS A 3 -20.11 4.00 6.99
N LYS A 4 -19.45 4.99 6.40
CA LYS A 4 -18.81 4.85 5.08
C LYS A 4 -17.32 4.61 5.27
N ILE A 5 -16.87 3.44 4.83
CA ILE A 5 -15.45 3.07 4.89
C ILE A 5 -14.84 3.12 3.51
N SER A 6 -13.87 3.98 3.32
CA SER A 6 -13.03 3.99 2.12
C SER A 6 -11.95 2.92 2.23
N VAL A 7 -11.79 2.10 1.19
CA VAL A 7 -10.75 1.07 1.08
C VAL A 7 -9.86 1.42 -0.12
N PHE A 8 -8.63 1.89 0.14
CA PHE A 8 -7.66 2.19 -0.90
C PHE A 8 -6.76 0.99 -1.11
N VAL A 9 -6.71 0.50 -2.35
CA VAL A 9 -6.01 -0.75 -2.70
C VAL A 9 -4.82 -0.47 -3.57
N ASP A 10 -3.65 -0.94 -3.15
CA ASP A 10 -2.42 -0.94 -3.92
C ASP A 10 -1.78 -2.32 -3.94
N GLN A 11 -0.89 -2.58 -4.90
CA GLN A 11 -0.26 -3.88 -5.10
C GLN A 11 1.24 -3.79 -5.36
N ALA A 12 1.94 -4.87 -5.05
CA ALA A 12 3.33 -5.10 -5.45
C ALA A 12 3.50 -6.48 -6.09
N GLY A 13 4.31 -6.54 -7.13
CA GLY A 13 4.48 -7.73 -7.97
C GLY A 13 3.60 -7.69 -9.22
N ASP A 14 3.62 -8.78 -9.98
CA ASP A 14 2.85 -8.96 -11.21
C ASP A 14 2.32 -10.40 -11.33
N PHE A 15 1.38 -10.63 -12.24
CA PHE A 15 0.84 -11.94 -12.58
C PHE A 15 1.64 -12.65 -13.70
N GLY A 16 2.81 -12.13 -14.04
CA GLY A 16 3.70 -12.71 -15.04
C GLY A 16 4.37 -14.00 -14.57
N LYS A 17 5.31 -14.48 -15.39
CA LYS A 17 6.12 -15.64 -15.05
C LYS A 17 6.87 -15.44 -13.73
N TYR A 18 7.22 -16.57 -13.09
CA TYR A 18 8.05 -16.54 -11.89
C TYR A 18 9.36 -15.78 -12.12
N ASP A 19 9.64 -14.83 -11.26
CA ASP A 19 10.91 -14.09 -11.20
C ASP A 19 11.47 -14.24 -9.77
N GLU A 20 12.68 -14.78 -9.66
CA GLU A 20 13.38 -14.95 -8.37
C GLU A 20 13.59 -13.62 -7.62
N ARG A 21 13.58 -12.49 -8.33
CA ARG A 21 13.71 -11.15 -7.72
C ARG A 21 12.39 -10.65 -7.13
N CYS A 22 11.26 -11.25 -7.52
CA CYS A 22 9.93 -10.92 -7.03
C CYS A 22 9.06 -12.19 -6.93
N PRO A 23 9.40 -13.14 -6.03
CA PRO A 23 8.76 -14.46 -5.94
C PRO A 23 7.42 -14.43 -5.17
N TYR A 24 6.77 -13.30 -5.10
CA TYR A 24 5.51 -13.11 -4.39
C TYR A 24 4.65 -12.06 -5.09
N TYR A 25 3.37 -12.10 -4.75
CA TYR A 25 2.41 -11.06 -5.08
C TYR A 25 1.78 -10.51 -3.79
N MET A 26 1.60 -9.22 -3.71
CA MET A 26 1.13 -8.54 -2.51
C MET A 26 0.03 -7.54 -2.86
N ILE A 27 -1.02 -7.49 -2.04
CA ILE A 27 -2.06 -6.45 -2.08
C ILE A 27 -2.18 -5.88 -0.68
N SER A 28 -2.15 -4.56 -0.56
CA SER A 28 -2.48 -3.85 0.68
C SER A 28 -3.77 -3.07 0.54
N MET A 29 -4.56 -3.07 1.59
CA MET A 29 -5.82 -2.33 1.72
C MET A 29 -5.71 -1.38 2.90
N ILE A 30 -5.95 -0.08 2.67
CA ILE A 30 -6.02 0.94 3.71
C ILE A 30 -7.48 1.27 3.96
N PHE A 31 -7.93 1.15 5.20
CA PHE A 31 -9.29 1.40 5.64
C PHE A 31 -9.39 2.76 6.33
N HIS A 32 -10.32 3.59 5.89
CA HIS A 32 -10.58 4.91 6.44
C HIS A 32 -12.07 5.16 6.65
N ASP A 33 -12.49 5.45 7.87
CA ASP A 33 -13.85 5.92 8.18
C ASP A 33 -14.01 7.37 7.66
N GLN A 34 -14.89 7.59 6.68
CA GLN A 34 -15.12 8.91 6.08
C GLN A 34 -15.64 9.96 7.07
N ALA A 35 -16.20 9.55 8.20
CA ALA A 35 -16.61 10.47 9.27
C ALA A 35 -15.40 11.08 9.99
N VAL A 36 -14.21 10.47 9.89
CA VAL A 36 -12.98 10.99 10.51
C VAL A 36 -12.28 11.93 9.53
N PRO A 37 -12.15 13.23 9.86
CA PRO A 37 -11.56 14.18 8.94
C PRO A 37 -10.05 13.97 8.77
N VAL A 38 -9.59 13.97 7.52
CA VAL A 38 -8.16 13.88 7.16
C VAL A 38 -7.60 15.19 6.60
N LYS A 39 -8.47 16.14 6.27
CA LYS A 39 -8.12 17.38 5.54
C LYS A 39 -6.96 18.15 6.16
N THR A 40 -6.98 18.32 7.47
CA THR A 40 -5.93 19.07 8.18
C THR A 40 -4.55 18.42 8.04
N GLU A 41 -4.48 17.09 8.15
CA GLU A 41 -3.20 16.39 8.03
C GLU A 41 -2.69 16.35 6.57
N LEU A 42 -3.61 16.27 5.60
CA LEU A 42 -3.27 16.38 4.18
C LEU A 42 -2.73 17.76 3.84
N GLN A 43 -3.35 18.84 4.32
CA GLN A 43 -2.85 20.19 4.14
C GLN A 43 -1.45 20.38 4.74
N LYS A 44 -1.17 19.81 5.90
CA LYS A 44 0.18 19.85 6.51
C LYS A 44 1.22 19.13 5.66
N LEU A 45 0.85 18.01 5.02
CA LEU A 45 1.72 17.33 4.07
C LEU A 45 2.01 18.23 2.86
N ASP A 46 0.95 18.80 2.27
CA ASP A 46 1.09 19.63 1.07
C ASP A 46 1.96 20.88 1.35
N LEU A 47 1.81 21.52 2.50
CA LEU A 47 2.68 22.63 2.93
C LEU A 47 4.15 22.16 3.01
N LYS A 48 4.43 21.04 3.66
CA LYS A 48 5.80 20.51 3.74
C LYS A 48 6.40 20.17 2.38
N LEU A 49 5.60 19.60 1.46
CA LEU A 49 6.06 19.33 0.11
C LEU A 49 6.33 20.63 -0.66
N ASN A 50 5.50 21.67 -0.47
CA ASN A 50 5.73 22.99 -1.05
C ASN A 50 7.03 23.63 -0.54
N ASP A 51 7.30 23.57 0.77
CA ASP A 51 8.55 24.05 1.39
C ASP A 51 9.80 23.31 0.85
N MET A 52 9.60 22.16 0.24
CA MET A 52 10.65 21.36 -0.39
C MET A 52 10.72 21.55 -1.92
N ASP A 53 10.00 22.51 -2.50
CA ASP A 53 9.83 22.70 -3.95
C ASP A 53 9.22 21.47 -4.66
N LEU A 54 8.33 20.76 -3.98
CA LEU A 54 7.66 19.56 -4.44
C LEU A 54 6.13 19.72 -4.47
N SER A 55 5.65 20.90 -4.86
CA SER A 55 4.21 21.16 -4.98
C SER A 55 3.54 20.12 -5.90
N GLY A 56 2.44 19.54 -5.42
CA GLY A 56 1.71 18.53 -6.19
C GLY A 56 2.42 17.18 -6.35
N HIS A 57 3.57 16.98 -5.69
CA HIS A 57 4.33 15.73 -5.81
C HIS A 57 3.48 14.50 -5.46
N VAL A 58 3.51 13.50 -6.34
CA VAL A 58 2.87 12.20 -6.16
C VAL A 58 3.91 11.19 -5.67
N LEU A 59 3.66 10.59 -4.52
CA LEU A 59 4.57 9.58 -3.98
C LEU A 59 4.49 8.28 -4.78
N HIS A 60 5.65 7.79 -5.16
CA HIS A 60 5.89 6.42 -5.61
C HIS A 60 7.02 5.84 -4.77
N THR A 61 6.68 5.11 -3.72
CA THR A 61 7.61 4.71 -2.65
C THR A 61 8.71 3.76 -3.13
N GLY A 62 8.36 2.81 -3.98
CA GLY A 62 9.33 1.90 -4.58
C GLY A 62 10.40 2.65 -5.39
N PRO A 63 10.04 3.43 -6.42
CA PRO A 63 10.96 4.29 -7.16
C PRO A 63 11.75 5.27 -6.29
N LEU A 64 11.12 5.86 -5.26
CA LEU A 64 11.80 6.74 -4.30
C LEU A 64 12.98 6.04 -3.61
N ILE A 65 12.77 4.82 -3.13
CA ILE A 65 13.79 4.03 -2.43
C ILE A 65 14.89 3.57 -3.41
N ARG A 66 14.51 3.11 -4.59
CA ARG A 66 15.43 2.61 -5.61
C ARG A 66 16.16 3.69 -6.40
N ARG A 67 15.77 4.96 -6.25
CA ARG A 67 16.32 6.09 -6.99
C ARG A 67 15.98 6.02 -8.48
N GLU A 68 14.73 5.81 -8.82
CA GLU A 68 14.21 5.65 -10.16
C GLU A 68 13.26 6.79 -10.55
N SER A 69 13.00 6.94 -11.85
CA SER A 69 12.04 7.92 -12.40
C SER A 69 12.36 9.35 -11.92
N VAL A 70 11.38 10.07 -11.42
CA VAL A 70 11.51 11.46 -10.91
C VAL A 70 12.49 11.61 -9.74
N TYR A 71 12.94 10.50 -9.16
CA TYR A 71 13.88 10.49 -8.03
C TYR A 71 15.34 10.22 -8.44
N SER A 72 15.63 10.02 -9.73
CA SER A 72 16.96 9.65 -10.24
C SER A 72 18.05 10.66 -9.85
N ASP A 73 17.72 11.95 -9.90
CA ASP A 73 18.65 13.05 -9.63
C ASP A 73 18.56 13.58 -8.19
N MET A 74 17.64 13.03 -7.38
CA MET A 74 17.48 13.44 -6.00
C MET A 74 18.54 12.81 -5.09
N SER A 75 19.10 13.62 -4.19
CA SER A 75 19.99 13.12 -3.15
C SER A 75 19.29 12.12 -2.23
N LEU A 76 20.07 11.27 -1.56
CA LEU A 76 19.52 10.34 -0.56
C LEU A 76 18.78 11.09 0.56
N GLN A 77 19.33 12.23 0.98
CA GLN A 77 18.73 13.06 2.02
C GLN A 77 17.34 13.56 1.61
N LYS A 78 17.21 14.15 0.41
CA LYS A 78 15.92 14.66 -0.10
C LYS A 78 14.88 13.54 -0.19
N ARG A 79 15.26 12.36 -0.68
CA ARG A 79 14.35 11.21 -0.77
C ARG A 79 13.91 10.70 0.61
N LYS A 80 14.79 10.71 1.62
CA LYS A 80 14.44 10.38 3.00
C LYS A 80 13.50 11.41 3.63
N GLU A 81 13.66 12.69 3.32
CA GLU A 81 12.76 13.75 3.77
C GLU A 81 11.35 13.53 3.20
N ILE A 82 11.23 13.24 1.90
CA ILE A 82 9.95 12.90 1.28
C ILE A 82 9.31 11.70 1.99
N LEU A 83 10.03 10.59 2.16
CA LEU A 83 9.50 9.42 2.86
C LEU A 83 9.03 9.75 4.27
N THR A 84 9.79 10.59 4.98
CA THR A 84 9.47 11.02 6.35
C THR A 84 8.19 11.87 6.41
N CYS A 85 7.91 12.67 5.39
CA CYS A 85 6.65 13.41 5.31
C CYS A 85 5.45 12.46 5.22
N PHE A 86 5.49 11.45 4.35
CA PHE A 86 4.42 10.47 4.21
C PHE A 86 4.32 9.54 5.43
N TYR A 87 5.45 9.15 6.00
CA TYR A 87 5.48 8.41 7.26
C TYR A 87 4.83 9.20 8.42
N SER A 88 5.12 10.49 8.51
CA SER A 88 4.49 11.38 9.50
C SER A 88 2.98 11.49 9.26
N LEU A 89 2.55 11.62 8.00
CA LEU A 89 1.14 11.62 7.64
C LEU A 89 0.48 10.31 8.09
N PHE A 90 0.99 9.16 7.66
CA PHE A 90 0.42 7.85 8.01
C PHE A 90 0.25 7.67 9.51
N ASN A 91 1.25 8.06 10.31
CA ASN A 91 1.17 7.93 11.76
C ASN A 91 0.05 8.78 12.38
N LYS A 92 -0.28 9.94 11.79
CA LYS A 92 -1.31 10.87 12.29
C LYS A 92 -2.70 10.54 11.80
N LEU A 93 -2.82 9.88 10.64
CA LEU A 93 -4.11 9.45 10.13
C LEU A 93 -4.74 8.38 11.03
N ASN A 94 -6.05 8.47 11.25
CA ASN A 94 -6.82 7.40 11.87
C ASN A 94 -7.27 6.41 10.78
N VAL A 95 -6.34 5.54 10.40
CA VAL A 95 -6.53 4.49 9.41
C VAL A 95 -6.04 3.16 9.98
N SER A 96 -6.60 2.06 9.51
CA SER A 96 -6.05 0.72 9.65
C SER A 96 -5.69 0.15 8.29
N TYR A 97 -4.97 -0.96 8.26
CA TYR A 97 -4.63 -1.61 7.01
C TYR A 97 -4.49 -3.13 7.16
N HIS A 98 -4.61 -3.81 6.04
CA HIS A 98 -4.25 -5.22 5.93
C HIS A 98 -3.45 -5.48 4.66
N THR A 99 -2.55 -6.46 4.70
CA THR A 99 -1.73 -6.84 3.55
C THR A 99 -1.79 -8.34 3.33
N PHE A 100 -2.20 -8.73 2.13
CA PHE A 100 -2.23 -10.09 1.63
C PHE A 100 -0.94 -10.37 0.88
N ILE A 101 -0.27 -11.49 1.18
CA ILE A 101 0.98 -11.89 0.54
C ILE A 101 0.82 -13.33 0.08
N VAL A 102 0.98 -13.54 -1.22
CA VAL A 102 0.94 -14.86 -1.83
C VAL A 102 2.28 -15.17 -2.49
N PRO A 103 3.02 -16.19 -2.05
CA PRO A 103 4.22 -16.62 -2.72
C PRO A 103 3.90 -17.22 -4.10
N LYS A 104 4.73 -16.91 -5.09
CA LYS A 104 4.65 -17.46 -6.45
C LYS A 104 5.54 -18.71 -6.51
N GLY A 105 4.97 -19.83 -6.92
CA GLY A 105 5.74 -21.04 -7.24
C GLY A 105 6.28 -21.00 -8.67
N LYS A 106 7.41 -21.67 -8.93
CA LYS A 106 8.02 -21.77 -10.28
C LYS A 106 7.07 -22.33 -11.36
N ARG A 107 6.04 -23.08 -10.96
CA ARG A 107 5.04 -23.71 -11.83
C ARG A 107 3.66 -23.07 -11.71
N ASP A 108 3.54 -21.98 -10.97
CA ASP A 108 2.27 -21.31 -10.82
C ASP A 108 1.99 -20.44 -12.05
N ASP A 109 0.73 -20.47 -12.46
CA ASP A 109 0.18 -19.57 -13.46
C ASP A 109 -0.64 -18.45 -12.79
N ALA A 110 -1.08 -17.49 -13.59
CA ALA A 110 -1.89 -16.37 -13.11
C ALA A 110 -3.20 -16.85 -12.46
N PHE A 111 -3.79 -17.97 -12.89
CA PHE A 111 -5.06 -18.46 -12.32
C PHE A 111 -4.89 -18.97 -10.89
N LYS A 112 -3.81 -19.71 -10.61
CA LYS A 112 -3.50 -20.17 -9.25
C LYS A 112 -3.26 -19.01 -8.31
N LEU A 113 -2.52 -17.99 -8.77
CA LEU A 113 -2.22 -16.80 -7.99
C LEU A 113 -3.51 -15.99 -7.72
N ILE A 114 -4.37 -15.80 -8.74
CA ILE A 114 -5.68 -15.18 -8.59
C ILE A 114 -6.53 -15.94 -7.57
N GLY A 115 -6.61 -17.27 -7.69
CA GLY A 115 -7.39 -18.09 -6.76
C GLY A 115 -6.86 -18.04 -5.32
N ALA A 116 -5.54 -18.00 -5.13
CA ALA A 116 -4.94 -17.86 -3.80
C ALA A 116 -5.26 -16.50 -3.19
N LEU A 117 -5.04 -15.40 -3.91
CA LEU A 117 -5.37 -14.06 -3.47
C LEU A 117 -6.86 -13.90 -3.15
N SER A 118 -7.74 -14.42 -4.01
CA SER A 118 -9.18 -14.36 -3.77
C SER A 118 -9.57 -15.06 -2.47
N ARG A 119 -9.00 -16.21 -2.16
CA ARG A 119 -9.25 -16.93 -0.90
C ARG A 119 -8.77 -16.17 0.31
N GLU A 120 -7.57 -15.58 0.25
CA GLU A 120 -7.03 -14.78 1.35
C GLU A 120 -7.89 -13.54 1.64
N ILE A 121 -8.29 -12.83 0.58
CA ILE A 121 -9.14 -11.64 0.73
C ILE A 121 -10.53 -12.04 1.26
N TYR A 122 -11.12 -13.11 0.74
CA TYR A 122 -12.43 -13.60 1.17
C TYR A 122 -12.41 -14.02 2.65
N SER A 123 -11.40 -14.81 3.05
CA SER A 123 -11.21 -15.22 4.44
C SER A 123 -11.03 -14.01 5.38
N PHE A 124 -10.29 -12.97 4.94
CA PHE A 124 -10.16 -11.75 5.72
C PHE A 124 -11.51 -11.04 5.89
N ILE A 125 -12.33 -10.96 4.85
CA ILE A 125 -13.67 -10.36 4.91
C ILE A 125 -14.55 -11.13 5.89
N GLU A 126 -14.58 -12.47 5.80
CA GLU A 126 -15.37 -13.30 6.73
C GLU A 126 -14.94 -13.12 8.18
N ASN A 127 -13.62 -13.12 8.43
CA ASN A 127 -13.07 -12.93 9.77
C ASN A 127 -13.27 -11.51 10.33
N ASN A 128 -13.59 -10.53 9.48
CA ASN A 128 -13.85 -9.14 9.84
C ASN A 128 -15.26 -8.70 9.39
N SER A 129 -16.25 -9.60 9.46
CA SER A 129 -17.60 -9.37 8.96
C SER A 129 -18.24 -8.08 9.50
N SER A 130 -18.01 -7.74 10.76
CA SER A 130 -18.51 -6.48 11.36
C SER A 130 -17.98 -5.22 10.66
N LEU A 131 -16.76 -5.27 10.08
CA LEU A 131 -16.22 -4.17 9.29
C LEU A 131 -16.94 -4.03 7.94
N PHE A 132 -17.36 -5.15 7.34
CA PHE A 132 -17.90 -5.16 5.99
C PHE A 132 -19.43 -5.15 5.95
N ASP A 133 -20.11 -5.92 6.82
CA ASP A 133 -21.56 -6.07 6.83
C ASP A 133 -22.29 -4.87 7.45
N ASP A 134 -21.66 -4.27 8.47
CA ASP A 134 -22.23 -3.16 9.23
C ASP A 134 -21.99 -1.79 8.59
N ASN A 135 -21.16 -1.72 7.55
CA ASN A 135 -20.72 -0.48 6.92
C ASN A 135 -21.00 -0.45 5.41
N GLU A 136 -21.00 0.76 4.83
CA GLU A 136 -20.99 0.98 3.40
C GLU A 136 -19.53 1.05 2.93
N ILE A 137 -19.12 0.12 2.08
CA ILE A 137 -17.74 -0.01 1.64
C ILE A 137 -17.56 0.66 0.27
N ILE A 138 -16.58 1.53 0.15
CA ILE A 138 -16.20 2.18 -1.11
C ILE A 138 -14.75 1.82 -1.41
N VAL A 139 -14.55 1.01 -2.45
CA VAL A 139 -13.23 0.53 -2.87
C VAL A 139 -12.64 1.46 -3.93
N TYR A 140 -11.46 1.98 -3.65
CA TYR A 140 -10.68 2.85 -4.54
C TYR A 140 -9.48 2.07 -5.09
N TYR A 141 -9.44 1.93 -6.41
CA TYR A 141 -8.37 1.21 -7.12
C TYR A 141 -8.04 1.91 -8.45
N ASP A 142 -6.78 1.97 -8.83
CA ASP A 142 -6.28 2.67 -10.03
C ASP A 142 -6.35 1.85 -11.33
N ASN A 143 -6.80 0.57 -11.25
CA ASN A 143 -6.77 -0.38 -12.36
C ASN A 143 -5.37 -0.70 -12.90
N GLY A 144 -4.33 -0.56 -12.09
CA GLY A 144 -2.96 -0.87 -12.49
C GLY A 144 -2.79 -2.28 -13.09
N GLN A 145 -3.53 -3.26 -12.57
CA GLN A 145 -3.57 -4.62 -13.13
C GLN A 145 -5.01 -5.14 -13.25
N LYS A 146 -5.43 -5.53 -14.46
CA LYS A 146 -6.79 -6.04 -14.75
C LYS A 146 -7.19 -7.23 -13.90
N GLN A 147 -6.24 -8.11 -13.54
CA GLN A 147 -6.47 -9.28 -12.71
C GLN A 147 -6.91 -8.87 -11.30
N VAL A 148 -6.29 -7.86 -10.71
CA VAL A 148 -6.68 -7.34 -9.39
C VAL A 148 -8.10 -6.78 -9.42
N GLY A 149 -8.42 -5.98 -10.43
CA GLY A 149 -9.79 -5.48 -10.61
C GLY A 149 -10.82 -6.61 -10.64
N LYS A 150 -10.52 -7.73 -11.33
CA LYS A 150 -11.40 -8.90 -11.37
C LYS A 150 -11.51 -9.61 -10.00
N ILE A 151 -10.38 -9.77 -9.29
CA ILE A 151 -10.36 -10.35 -7.93
C ILE A 151 -11.23 -9.50 -7.01
N LEU A 152 -10.98 -8.20 -6.94
CA LEU A 152 -11.72 -7.29 -6.09
C LEU A 152 -13.22 -7.31 -6.43
N ALA A 153 -13.59 -7.19 -7.71
CA ALA A 153 -14.97 -7.28 -8.14
C ALA A 153 -15.62 -8.60 -7.72
N SER A 154 -14.94 -9.73 -7.90
CA SER A 154 -15.49 -11.05 -7.54
C SER A 154 -15.69 -11.20 -6.03
N VAL A 155 -14.71 -10.79 -5.23
CA VAL A 155 -14.76 -10.97 -3.77
C VAL A 155 -15.73 -10.00 -3.10
N PHE A 156 -15.78 -8.75 -3.56
CA PHE A 156 -16.65 -7.73 -3.00
C PHE A 156 -18.06 -7.69 -3.63
N ASN A 157 -18.33 -8.48 -4.69
CA ASN A 157 -19.63 -8.51 -5.35
C ASN A 157 -20.77 -9.03 -4.46
N SER A 158 -20.44 -9.87 -3.46
CA SER A 158 -21.38 -10.34 -2.45
C SER A 158 -21.68 -9.31 -1.35
N LEU A 159 -20.89 -8.25 -1.29
CA LEU A 159 -21.04 -7.16 -0.34
C LEU A 159 -21.67 -5.95 -1.04
N ASN A 160 -22.36 -5.11 -0.28
CA ASN A 160 -22.89 -3.85 -0.79
C ASN A 160 -21.75 -2.81 -0.93
N CYS A 161 -20.92 -3.00 -1.96
CA CYS A 161 -19.72 -2.20 -2.21
C CYS A 161 -19.84 -1.33 -3.45
N GLU A 162 -19.37 -0.10 -3.36
CA GLU A 162 -19.15 0.78 -4.50
C GLU A 162 -17.68 0.71 -4.94
N PHE A 163 -17.44 0.59 -6.26
CA PHE A 163 -16.09 0.66 -6.82
C PHE A 163 -15.85 2.00 -7.49
N ARG A 164 -14.72 2.64 -7.17
CA ARG A 164 -14.28 3.89 -7.78
C ARG A 164 -12.91 3.75 -8.40
N HIS A 165 -12.85 3.95 -9.71
CA HIS A 165 -11.58 4.09 -10.40
C HIS A 165 -11.00 5.46 -10.13
N ILE A 166 -9.75 5.49 -9.67
CA ILE A 166 -9.07 6.72 -9.31
C ILE A 166 -7.73 6.86 -10.05
N LYS A 167 -7.26 8.10 -10.08
CA LYS A 167 -5.87 8.40 -10.42
C LYS A 167 -5.10 8.69 -9.13
N PRO A 168 -3.89 8.10 -8.94
CA PRO A 168 -3.11 8.26 -7.71
C PRO A 168 -2.86 9.71 -7.30
N GLU A 169 -2.70 10.60 -8.26
CA GLU A 169 -2.47 12.03 -8.03
C GLU A 169 -3.63 12.74 -7.31
N ASN A 170 -4.85 12.22 -7.41
CA ASN A 170 -6.04 12.85 -6.84
C ASN A 170 -6.31 12.43 -5.39
N TYR A 171 -5.62 11.39 -4.88
CA TYR A 171 -5.92 10.80 -3.57
C TYR A 171 -4.66 10.51 -2.76
N ARG A 172 -4.37 11.34 -1.76
CA ARG A 172 -3.24 11.13 -0.85
C ARG A 172 -3.34 9.79 -0.08
N LEU A 173 -4.56 9.34 0.23
CA LEU A 173 -4.75 8.04 0.89
C LEU A 173 -4.38 6.85 -0.02
N PHE A 174 -4.49 7.00 -1.34
CA PHE A 174 -3.99 6.01 -2.27
C PHE A 174 -2.45 5.96 -2.27
N GLN A 175 -1.79 7.13 -2.20
CA GLN A 175 -0.33 7.20 -2.04
C GLN A 175 0.13 6.61 -0.69
N ILE A 176 -0.72 6.65 0.33
CA ILE A 176 -0.48 5.93 1.60
C ILE A 176 -0.61 4.43 1.41
N ALA A 177 -1.48 3.94 0.52
CA ALA A 177 -1.53 2.51 0.20
C ALA A 177 -0.22 2.05 -0.47
N ASP A 178 0.30 2.77 -1.47
CA ASP A 178 1.64 2.52 -2.08
C ASP A 178 2.76 2.54 -1.02
N PHE A 179 2.72 3.52 -0.12
CA PHE A 179 3.69 3.62 0.98
C PHE A 179 3.66 2.37 1.87
N VAL A 180 2.47 1.95 2.32
CA VAL A 180 2.32 0.77 3.19
C VAL A 180 2.71 -0.50 2.45
N THR A 181 2.22 -0.70 1.22
CA THR A 181 2.55 -1.87 0.38
C THR A 181 4.06 -2.02 0.23
N THR A 182 4.76 -0.91 -0.06
CA THR A 182 6.21 -0.93 -0.22
C THR A 182 6.92 -1.26 1.10
N LEU A 183 6.51 -0.72 2.24
CA LEU A 183 7.15 -1.02 3.52
C LEU A 183 6.85 -2.46 4.00
N GLU A 184 5.65 -2.98 3.78
CA GLU A 184 5.32 -4.40 4.02
C GLU A 184 6.19 -5.32 3.16
N LEU A 185 6.37 -4.98 1.88
CA LEU A 185 7.25 -5.70 0.97
C LEU A 185 8.69 -5.74 1.47
N ILE A 186 9.24 -4.60 1.91
CA ILE A 186 10.60 -4.52 2.44
C ILE A 186 10.73 -5.33 3.72
N ASN A 187 9.71 -5.33 4.59
CA ASN A 187 9.73 -6.16 5.79
C ASN A 187 9.70 -7.65 5.45
N TYR A 188 8.84 -8.07 4.52
CA TYR A 188 8.79 -9.44 4.04
C TYR A 188 10.14 -9.90 3.49
N LYS A 189 10.77 -9.09 2.63
CA LYS A 189 12.13 -9.33 2.15
C LYS A 189 13.17 -9.38 3.27
N THR A 190 12.99 -8.56 4.32
CA THR A 190 13.91 -8.57 5.47
C THR A 190 13.83 -9.87 6.24
N GLU A 191 12.65 -10.45 6.39
CA GLU A 191 12.43 -11.75 7.04
C GLU A 191 13.05 -12.90 6.26
N ASN A 192 13.02 -12.79 4.93
CA ASN A 192 13.58 -13.79 4.02
C ASN A 192 15.03 -13.49 3.59
N MET A 193 15.66 -12.45 4.13
CA MET A 193 17.03 -11.99 3.77
C MET A 193 17.22 -11.60 2.29
N GLU A 194 16.15 -11.15 1.62
CA GLU A 194 16.08 -10.84 0.18
C GLU A 194 16.16 -9.34 -0.15
N ASN A 195 16.53 -8.50 0.82
CA ASN A 195 16.59 -7.06 0.60
C ASN A 195 17.64 -6.69 -0.46
N SER A 196 17.22 -5.82 -1.37
CA SER A 196 18.08 -5.25 -2.40
C SER A 196 19.16 -4.33 -1.82
N ARG A 197 20.21 -4.09 -2.63
CA ARG A 197 21.25 -3.11 -2.30
C ARG A 197 20.67 -1.70 -2.09
N SER A 198 19.70 -1.30 -2.92
CA SER A 198 19.05 0.01 -2.83
C SER A 198 18.30 0.19 -1.52
N GLU A 199 17.55 -0.83 -1.07
CA GLU A 199 16.85 -0.81 0.23
C GLU A 199 17.83 -0.67 1.39
N LYS A 200 18.91 -1.46 1.37
CA LYS A 200 19.97 -1.39 2.40
C LYS A 200 20.65 -0.02 2.44
N LEU A 201 20.97 0.56 1.30
CA LEU A 201 21.56 1.89 1.19
C LEU A 201 20.59 2.99 1.67
N PHE A 202 19.31 2.88 1.30
CA PHE A 202 18.32 3.88 1.66
C PHE A 202 18.09 3.93 3.17
N PHE A 203 17.91 2.79 3.83
CA PHE A 203 17.64 2.72 5.27
C PHE A 203 18.91 2.64 6.15
N GLY A 204 20.09 2.48 5.56
CA GLY A 204 21.34 2.25 6.28
C GLY A 204 21.49 0.82 6.78
N SER A 205 20.45 0.24 7.39
CA SER A 205 20.35 -1.18 7.72
C SER A 205 18.89 -1.61 7.87
N MET A 206 18.61 -2.90 7.72
CA MET A 206 17.25 -3.43 7.92
C MET A 206 16.81 -3.40 9.38
N ARG A 207 17.76 -3.38 10.32
CA ARG A 207 17.48 -3.15 11.75
C ARG A 207 16.96 -1.74 11.99
N LEU A 208 17.56 -0.72 11.36
CA LEU A 208 17.08 0.67 11.43
C LEU A 208 15.70 0.82 10.75
N PHE A 209 15.52 0.22 9.58
CA PHE A 209 14.21 0.18 8.93
C PHE A 209 13.13 -0.35 9.88
N ARG A 210 13.35 -1.52 10.50
CA ARG A 210 12.38 -2.10 11.43
C ARG A 210 12.13 -1.22 12.64
N LYS A 211 13.18 -0.66 13.25
CA LYS A 211 13.07 0.18 14.44
C LYS A 211 12.36 1.50 14.17
N ASP A 212 12.76 2.19 13.11
CA ASP A 212 12.40 3.59 12.90
C ASP A 212 11.10 3.75 12.10
N TYR A 213 10.80 2.78 11.22
CA TYR A 213 9.61 2.81 10.36
C TYR A 213 8.63 1.68 10.68
N TYR A 214 9.01 0.42 10.48
CA TYR A 214 8.08 -0.70 10.46
C TYR A 214 7.38 -0.93 11.80
N LYS A 215 8.09 -0.82 12.92
CA LYS A 215 7.53 -1.00 14.28
C LYS A 215 6.34 -0.08 14.57
N LYS A 216 6.22 1.06 13.90
CA LYS A 216 5.09 1.97 14.09
C LYS A 216 3.95 1.66 13.13
N ILE A 217 4.26 1.35 11.86
CA ILE A 217 3.19 1.09 10.90
C ILE A 217 2.42 -0.17 11.24
N ILE A 218 3.09 -1.23 11.72
CA ILE A 218 2.46 -2.49 12.09
C ILE A 218 1.40 -2.36 13.19
N LYS A 219 1.45 -1.31 14.00
CA LYS A 219 0.44 -1.06 15.04
C LYS A 219 -0.95 -0.73 14.49
N LYS A 220 -1.05 -0.41 13.20
CA LYS A 220 -2.31 -0.12 12.50
C LYS A 220 -2.77 -1.29 11.62
N LYS A 221 -2.05 -2.41 11.65
CA LYS A 221 -2.43 -3.63 10.93
C LYS A 221 -3.59 -4.34 11.64
N LEU A 222 -4.61 -4.72 10.85
CA LEU A 222 -5.75 -5.54 11.29
C LEU A 222 -5.35 -7.01 11.36
#